data_c852a14afbceb706fc5b6afe9b43f35c
#
_entry.id   c852a14afbceb706fc5b6afe9b43f35c
#
_cell.length_a   1.000
_cell.length_b   1.000
_cell.length_c   1.000
_cell.angle_alpha   90.00
_cell.angle_beta   90.00
_cell.angle_gamma   90.00
#
_symmetry.space_group_name_H-M   'P 1'
#
loop_
_entity.id
_entity.type
_entity.pdbx_description
1 polymer ?
#
loop_
_entity_poly.entity_id
_entity_poly.type
_entity_poly.pdbx_seq_one_letter_code
_entity_poly.pdbx_strand_id
1 'polypeptide(L)'
;MKVIFVRSPFKILVDEATQVYTKCVVDIADPAGVLPTKTVTLEKQIPDTVNRDCWFNISPYIKDDIENIAPSAITPTDEDANMWRLVVVNTYWKVNLTDEWTLLEEQSFVAVNGYNNYQGGYNQSLTEDVICLTNSDVNIYRADNNQYFNVLVDYSNGDGYDLVYRYRNLAGTTIENVVIFDADDERLGVFMLKVPYRTATAGLENGNSVQVRLDTSGAVPAQPFIYFLNGDDCLYTPIKCTFINSKGGWQYLTFFKARTDSYDVKSKGFNLFPDSLDYNPLRGQKKEFNFDMKQSVKLNTGWVDENTIELLVELLSSETILLDNEPVTLKDKSLQKKTRLRDKMINYEMNFEYSFNLINDVD
;
A
#
# COMPACT_ATOMS: atom_id res chain seq x y z
N MET A 1 -3.81 8.67 18.38
CA MET A 1 -2.39 9.05 18.02
C MET A 1 -2.36 9.67 16.63
N LYS A 2 -1.34 10.47 16.31
CA LYS A 2 -1.19 11.10 14.98
C LYS A 2 -0.54 10.16 13.98
N VAL A 3 -1.16 9.95 12.83
CA VAL A 3 -0.63 9.07 11.76
C VAL A 3 -0.01 9.89 10.65
N ILE A 4 1.22 9.57 10.26
CA ILE A 4 1.99 10.24 9.21
C ILE A 4 2.28 9.30 8.04
N PHE A 5 2.32 9.86 6.82
CA PHE A 5 2.60 9.14 5.58
C PHE A 5 4.02 9.40 5.11
N VAL A 6 4.89 8.38 5.19
CA VAL A 6 6.35 8.57 5.00
C VAL A 6 6.81 8.76 3.56
N ARG A 7 5.98 8.48 2.57
CA ARG A 7 6.29 8.79 1.15
C ARG A 7 6.09 10.26 0.82
N SER A 8 5.48 11.03 1.73
CA SER A 8 5.33 12.49 1.62
C SER A 8 6.22 13.19 2.64
N PRO A 9 6.70 14.42 2.35
CA PRO A 9 7.50 15.16 3.30
C PRO A 9 6.72 15.46 4.58
N PHE A 10 7.25 15.05 5.73
CA PHE A 10 6.77 15.44 7.04
C PHE A 10 7.86 16.25 7.75
N LYS A 11 7.54 17.52 8.03
CA LYS A 11 8.51 18.51 8.51
C LYS A 11 8.21 18.86 9.96
N ILE A 12 9.21 18.71 10.80
CA ILE A 12 9.17 19.15 12.19
C ILE A 12 9.75 20.57 12.25
N LEU A 13 8.98 21.48 12.82
CA LEU A 13 9.43 22.86 13.09
C LEU A 13 10.12 22.90 14.45
N VAL A 14 11.26 23.55 14.49
CA VAL A 14 11.89 24.04 15.72
C VAL A 14 11.89 25.55 15.66
N ASP A 15 11.10 26.16 16.53
CA ASP A 15 10.89 27.62 16.57
C ASP A 15 11.01 28.10 18.02
N GLU A 16 12.19 28.60 18.38
CA GLU A 16 12.46 29.24 19.66
C GLU A 16 13.17 30.60 19.42
N ALA A 17 12.68 31.62 20.01
CA ALA A 17 13.08 33.00 19.72
C ALA A 17 14.59 33.28 19.84
N THR A 18 15.30 32.51 20.67
CA THR A 18 16.74 32.71 20.95
C THR A 18 17.61 31.64 20.33
N GLN A 19 17.04 30.68 19.60
CA GLN A 19 17.79 29.53 19.04
C GLN A 19 18.83 29.95 18.00
N VAL A 20 20.00 29.36 18.07
CA VAL A 20 21.07 29.47 17.08
C VAL A 20 21.45 28.10 16.54
N TYR A 21 21.37 27.09 17.39
CA TYR A 21 21.57 25.69 17.01
C TYR A 21 20.32 24.91 17.35
N THR A 22 19.92 24.06 16.43
CA THR A 22 18.74 23.21 16.57
C THR A 22 19.09 21.76 16.33
N LYS A 23 18.43 20.87 17.05
CA LYS A 23 18.60 19.43 16.92
C LYS A 23 17.24 18.74 16.93
N CYS A 24 17.07 17.78 16.05
CA CYS A 24 15.93 16.89 16.00
C CYS A 24 16.44 15.44 16.14
N VAL A 25 15.98 14.77 17.17
CA VAL A 25 16.28 13.34 17.42
C VAL A 25 15.02 12.56 17.07
N VAL A 26 15.14 11.63 16.14
CA VAL A 26 14.06 10.77 15.67
C VAL A 26 14.35 9.34 16.12
N ASP A 27 13.58 8.87 17.06
CA ASP A 27 13.62 7.51 17.57
C ASP A 27 12.55 6.68 16.85
N ILE A 28 12.97 5.66 16.13
CA ILE A 28 12.12 4.76 15.36
C ILE A 28 12.10 3.43 16.09
N ALA A 29 10.92 2.97 16.49
CA ALA A 29 10.73 1.73 17.21
C ALA A 29 9.85 0.76 16.42
N ASP A 30 10.18 -0.53 16.52
CA ASP A 30 9.27 -1.59 16.12
C ASP A 30 8.02 -1.60 17.02
N PRO A 31 6.86 -2.03 16.50
CA PRO A 31 5.62 -2.07 17.27
C PRO A 31 5.70 -2.83 18.60
N ALA A 32 6.48 -3.90 18.64
CA ALA A 32 6.70 -4.71 19.84
C ALA A 32 7.81 -4.18 20.77
N GLY A 33 8.50 -3.09 20.37
CA GLY A 33 9.71 -2.63 21.02
C GLY A 33 9.47 -1.53 22.04
N VAL A 34 9.92 -1.76 23.25
CA VAL A 34 10.01 -0.74 24.31
C VAL A 34 11.17 0.24 24.06
N LEU A 35 12.12 -0.13 23.20
CA LEU A 35 13.32 0.64 22.88
C LEU A 35 13.37 0.95 21.37
N PRO A 36 13.90 2.13 20.98
CA PRO A 36 14.06 2.45 19.57
C PRO A 36 15.04 1.46 18.92
N THR A 37 14.66 0.94 17.76
CA THR A 37 15.53 0.10 16.93
C THR A 37 16.55 0.94 16.16
N LYS A 38 16.20 2.20 15.89
CA LYS A 38 17.02 3.15 15.17
C LYS A 38 16.82 4.56 15.71
N THR A 39 17.91 5.26 15.97
CA THR A 39 17.90 6.68 16.34
C THR A 39 18.64 7.50 15.29
N VAL A 40 17.98 8.53 14.78
CA VAL A 40 18.56 9.47 13.81
C VAL A 40 18.64 10.85 14.44
N THR A 41 19.84 11.43 14.46
CA THR A 41 20.06 12.79 14.97
C THR A 41 20.36 13.74 13.82
N LEU A 42 19.57 14.80 13.72
CA LEU A 42 19.71 15.85 12.72
C LEU A 42 20.03 17.16 13.43
N GLU A 43 21.10 17.82 13.04
CA GLU A 43 21.52 19.09 13.62
C GLU A 43 21.62 20.18 12.54
N LYS A 44 21.21 21.38 12.87
CA LYS A 44 21.36 22.56 12.02
C LYS A 44 21.79 23.77 12.82
N GLN A 45 22.63 24.60 12.21
CA GLN A 45 22.92 25.93 12.68
C GLN A 45 22.08 26.94 11.88
N ILE A 46 21.48 27.91 12.55
CA ILE A 46 20.69 28.95 11.93
C ILE A 46 21.57 30.16 11.69
N PRO A 47 21.84 30.52 10.41
CA PRO A 47 22.75 31.62 10.08
C PRO A 47 22.11 33.00 10.24
N ASP A 48 20.77 33.06 10.27
CA ASP A 48 20.01 34.32 10.30
C ASP A 48 19.44 34.59 11.70
N THR A 49 19.54 35.82 12.14
CA THR A 49 19.01 36.30 13.43
C THR A 49 17.58 36.85 13.33
N VAL A 50 17.07 37.00 12.10
CA VAL A 50 15.74 37.61 11.86
C VAL A 50 14.68 36.53 11.68
N ASN A 51 14.99 35.47 10.89
CA ASN A 51 14.11 34.34 10.69
C ASN A 51 14.75 33.07 11.25
N ARG A 52 14.27 32.62 12.39
CA ARG A 52 14.86 31.51 13.16
C ARG A 52 14.15 30.20 13.01
N ASP A 53 13.10 30.12 12.19
CA ASP A 53 12.38 28.87 11.92
C ASP A 53 13.32 27.84 11.29
N CYS A 54 13.39 26.67 11.89
CA CYS A 54 14.20 25.56 11.39
C CYS A 54 13.34 24.31 11.17
N TRP A 55 13.35 23.80 9.96
CA TRP A 55 12.56 22.65 9.56
C TRP A 55 13.42 21.42 9.33
N PHE A 56 12.98 20.27 9.88
CA PHE A 56 13.58 18.98 9.66
C PHE A 56 12.60 18.05 8.96
N ASN A 57 12.94 17.54 7.77
CA ASN A 57 12.14 16.53 7.10
C ASN A 57 12.54 15.14 7.62
N ILE A 58 11.64 14.47 8.34
CA ILE A 58 11.91 13.18 8.99
C ILE A 58 11.52 11.98 8.13
N SER A 59 10.63 12.15 7.15
CA SER A 59 10.08 11.05 6.34
C SER A 59 11.12 10.15 5.68
N PRO A 60 12.23 10.64 5.06
CA PRO A 60 13.18 9.76 4.39
C PRO A 60 13.85 8.74 5.33
N TYR A 61 14.09 9.13 6.57
CA TYR A 61 14.76 8.29 7.55
C TYR A 61 13.87 7.19 8.12
N ILE A 62 12.54 7.40 8.08
CA ILE A 62 11.53 6.45 8.54
C ILE A 62 11.14 5.52 7.40
N LYS A 63 11.06 6.03 6.16
CA LYS A 63 10.64 5.26 4.98
C LYS A 63 11.50 4.00 4.78
N ASP A 64 12.81 4.13 4.97
CA ASP A 64 13.77 3.04 4.76
C ASP A 64 13.61 1.89 5.78
N ASP A 65 12.85 2.12 6.85
CA ASP A 65 12.64 1.16 7.94
C ASP A 65 11.29 0.43 7.86
N ILE A 66 10.41 0.85 6.93
CA ILE A 66 9.10 0.22 6.71
C ILE A 66 9.17 -0.69 5.49
N GLU A 67 8.88 -1.97 5.70
CA GLU A 67 8.83 -2.98 4.64
C GLU A 67 7.39 -3.38 4.33
N ASN A 68 7.06 -3.50 3.04
CA ASN A 68 5.77 -3.99 2.59
C ASN A 68 5.88 -5.49 2.31
N ILE A 69 5.52 -6.32 3.29
CA ILE A 69 5.49 -7.78 3.12
C ILE A 69 4.21 -8.17 2.38
N ALA A 70 4.35 -9.09 1.41
CA ALA A 70 3.21 -9.55 0.63
C ALA A 70 2.18 -10.27 1.53
N PRO A 71 0.86 -10.04 1.32
CA PRO A 71 -0.19 -10.61 2.16
C PRO A 71 -0.17 -12.13 2.26
N SER A 72 0.36 -12.83 1.24
CA SER A 72 0.49 -14.28 1.24
C SER A 72 1.45 -14.83 2.29
N ALA A 73 2.34 -13.99 2.83
CA ALA A 73 3.34 -14.37 3.83
C ALA A 73 2.87 -14.10 5.28
N ILE A 74 1.67 -13.53 5.47
CA ILE A 74 1.18 -13.09 6.78
C ILE A 74 0.04 -13.99 7.25
N THR A 75 0.07 -14.35 8.54
CA THR A 75 -1.02 -15.08 9.18
C THR A 75 -2.21 -14.13 9.40
N PRO A 76 -3.45 -14.52 9.08
CA PRO A 76 -4.64 -13.69 9.33
C PRO A 76 -4.78 -13.35 10.82
N THR A 77 -5.16 -12.11 11.11
CA THR A 77 -5.36 -11.54 12.48
C THR A 77 -4.09 -11.12 13.23
N ASP A 78 -2.91 -11.32 12.65
CA ASP A 78 -1.69 -10.86 13.29
C ASP A 78 -1.43 -9.37 12.96
N GLU A 79 -0.82 -8.69 13.91
CA GLU A 79 -0.26 -7.38 13.70
C GLU A 79 0.84 -7.46 12.62
N ASP A 80 0.76 -6.60 11.61
CA ASP A 80 1.83 -6.48 10.63
C ASP A 80 2.88 -5.48 11.10
N ALA A 81 3.79 -5.98 11.92
CA ALA A 81 4.87 -5.20 12.52
C ALA A 81 5.80 -4.52 11.50
N ASN A 82 5.76 -4.92 10.22
CA ASN A 82 6.65 -4.35 9.19
C ASN A 82 6.02 -3.16 8.45
N MET A 83 4.69 -3.07 8.42
CA MET A 83 3.98 -2.01 7.69
C MET A 83 3.93 -0.66 8.41
N TRP A 84 4.35 -0.60 9.66
CA TRP A 84 4.31 0.63 10.44
C TRP A 84 5.44 0.74 11.45
N ARG A 85 5.69 1.95 11.94
CA ARG A 85 6.66 2.23 12.99
C ARG A 85 6.07 3.22 13.99
N LEU A 86 6.44 3.04 15.25
CA LEU A 86 6.25 4.07 16.25
C LEU A 86 7.45 5.03 16.20
N VAL A 87 7.17 6.31 16.04
CA VAL A 87 8.19 7.33 15.90
C VAL A 87 8.04 8.36 17.02
N VAL A 88 9.09 8.53 17.81
CA VAL A 88 9.18 9.59 18.82
C VAL A 88 10.19 10.62 18.34
N VAL A 89 9.77 11.87 18.31
CA VAL A 89 10.58 12.99 17.82
C VAL A 89 10.81 13.97 18.97
N ASN A 90 12.07 14.11 19.34
CA ASN A 90 12.51 15.07 20.34
C ASN A 90 13.24 16.23 19.67
N THR A 91 12.77 17.44 19.89
CA THR A 91 13.39 18.67 19.37
C THR A 91 14.11 19.41 20.45
N TYR A 92 15.29 19.94 20.11
CA TYR A 92 16.16 20.64 21.03
C TYR A 92 16.72 21.91 20.41
N TRP A 93 17.07 22.85 21.25
CA TRP A 93 17.70 24.08 20.84
C TRP A 93 18.81 24.52 21.82
N LYS A 94 19.70 25.41 21.37
CA LYS A 94 20.68 26.12 22.19
C LYS A 94 21.14 27.41 21.53
N VAL A 95 21.70 28.32 22.34
CA VAL A 95 22.18 29.63 21.86
C VAL A 95 23.65 29.55 21.45
N ASN A 96 24.53 29.01 22.31
CA ASN A 96 25.95 28.94 22.01
C ASN A 96 26.37 27.48 21.78
N LEU A 97 27.49 27.29 21.09
CA LEU A 97 28.01 25.96 20.78
C LEU A 97 28.33 25.16 22.06
N THR A 98 28.77 25.84 23.10
CA THR A 98 29.17 25.26 24.40
C THR A 98 28.01 24.97 25.35
N ASP A 99 26.82 25.48 25.03
CA ASP A 99 25.64 25.30 25.88
C ASP A 99 25.13 23.85 25.77
N GLU A 100 24.49 23.38 26.82
CA GLU A 100 23.78 22.12 26.80
C GLU A 100 22.50 22.26 25.93
N TRP A 101 22.07 21.13 25.39
CA TRP A 101 20.83 21.08 24.61
C TRP A 101 19.60 21.19 25.51
N THR A 102 18.71 22.13 25.22
CA THR A 102 17.44 22.28 25.92
C THR A 102 16.34 21.61 25.11
N LEU A 103 15.61 20.68 25.72
CA LEU A 103 14.43 20.04 25.08
C LEU A 103 13.34 21.11 24.87
N LEU A 104 12.84 21.20 23.64
CA LEU A 104 11.73 22.08 23.28
C LEU A 104 10.40 21.32 23.31
N GLU A 105 10.31 20.21 22.58
CA GLU A 105 9.09 19.45 22.42
C GLU A 105 9.39 17.98 22.16
N GLU A 106 8.50 17.10 22.66
CA GLU A 106 8.44 15.69 22.32
C GLU A 106 7.11 15.41 21.61
N GLN A 107 7.17 14.73 20.47
CA GLN A 107 6.00 14.35 19.69
C GLN A 107 6.07 12.87 19.33
N SER A 108 4.92 12.17 19.38
CA SER A 108 4.82 10.77 19.00
C SER A 108 3.88 10.61 17.79
N PHE A 109 4.29 9.74 16.85
CA PHE A 109 3.58 9.47 15.61
C PHE A 109 3.53 7.97 15.31
N VAL A 110 2.48 7.55 14.65
CA VAL A 110 2.46 6.28 13.91
C VAL A 110 2.81 6.59 12.45
N ALA A 111 3.80 5.93 11.92
CA ALA A 111 4.27 6.11 10.54
C ALA A 111 3.88 4.91 9.68
N VAL A 112 3.26 5.17 8.53
CA VAL A 112 2.86 4.16 7.53
C VAL A 112 3.39 4.53 6.14
N ASN A 113 3.56 3.55 5.26
CA ASN A 113 4.11 3.75 3.91
C ASN A 113 3.09 4.32 2.91
N GLY A 114 2.38 5.36 3.32
CA GLY A 114 1.45 6.10 2.49
C GLY A 114 2.03 7.39 1.91
N TYR A 115 1.24 8.06 1.08
CA TYR A 115 1.56 9.39 0.55
C TYR A 115 0.33 10.29 0.53
N ASN A 116 0.57 11.61 0.57
CA ASN A 116 -0.44 12.64 0.46
C ASN A 116 -0.34 13.36 -0.88
N ASN A 117 -1.47 13.88 -1.36
CA ASN A 117 -1.50 14.71 -2.55
C ASN A 117 -0.88 16.08 -2.27
N TYR A 118 -0.11 16.59 -3.22
CA TYR A 118 0.54 17.91 -3.11
C TYR A 118 -0.45 19.04 -2.80
N GLN A 119 -1.66 18.97 -3.35
CA GLN A 119 -2.71 19.99 -3.12
C GLN A 119 -3.19 20.06 -1.67
N GLY A 120 -3.05 18.99 -0.90
CA GLY A 120 -3.36 18.98 0.52
C GLY A 120 -2.31 19.67 1.42
N GLY A 121 -1.18 20.08 0.84
CA GLY A 121 -0.07 20.69 1.57
C GLY A 121 0.87 19.64 2.20
N TYR A 122 1.80 20.14 3.02
CA TYR A 122 2.71 19.28 3.78
C TYR A 122 2.16 19.00 5.19
N ASN A 123 2.75 18.04 5.88
CA ASN A 123 2.39 17.65 7.24
C ASN A 123 0.94 17.18 7.41
N GLN A 124 0.34 16.63 6.36
CA GLN A 124 -0.96 15.99 6.50
C GLN A 124 -0.82 14.77 7.42
N SER A 125 -1.75 14.65 8.35
CA SER A 125 -1.81 13.56 9.31
C SER A 125 -3.26 13.21 9.58
N LEU A 126 -3.52 11.96 9.94
CA LEU A 126 -4.80 11.50 10.42
C LEU A 126 -4.75 11.39 11.95
N THR A 127 -5.86 11.65 12.61
CA THR A 127 -5.97 11.67 14.08
C THR A 127 -7.13 10.81 14.58
N GLU A 128 -7.69 9.96 13.71
CA GLU A 128 -8.77 9.04 14.05
C GLU A 128 -8.21 7.82 14.79
N ASP A 129 -9.01 7.24 15.70
CA ASP A 129 -8.60 6.10 16.51
C ASP A 129 -8.61 4.79 15.71
N VAL A 130 -9.43 4.75 14.66
CA VAL A 130 -9.45 3.64 13.70
C VAL A 130 -9.40 4.18 12.29
N ILE A 131 -8.36 3.81 11.56
CA ILE A 131 -8.12 4.24 10.18
C ILE A 131 -8.10 3.03 9.26
N CYS A 132 -9.04 2.96 8.32
CA CYS A 132 -8.98 1.98 7.27
C CYS A 132 -7.90 2.38 6.25
N LEU A 133 -6.82 1.60 6.18
CA LEU A 133 -5.74 1.82 5.22
C LEU A 133 -6.09 1.27 3.84
N THR A 134 -6.95 0.26 3.73
CA THR A 134 -7.51 -0.18 2.44
C THR A 134 -8.53 0.86 1.96
N ASN A 135 -8.49 1.24 0.68
CA ASN A 135 -9.39 2.26 0.16
C ASN A 135 -10.86 1.82 0.28
N SER A 136 -11.66 2.66 0.92
CA SER A 136 -13.07 2.40 1.25
C SER A 136 -14.08 3.02 0.28
N ASP A 137 -13.62 3.84 -0.66
CA ASP A 137 -14.52 4.61 -1.54
C ASP A 137 -15.02 3.79 -2.74
N VAL A 138 -14.46 2.60 -2.92
CA VAL A 138 -14.77 1.72 -4.05
C VAL A 138 -15.10 0.31 -3.57
N ASN A 139 -16.11 -0.31 -4.17
CA ASN A 139 -16.44 -1.71 -3.92
C ASN A 139 -15.32 -2.63 -4.42
N ILE A 140 -14.88 -3.55 -3.58
CA ILE A 140 -13.86 -4.54 -3.92
C ILE A 140 -14.55 -5.82 -4.38
N TYR A 141 -14.41 -6.14 -5.66
CA TYR A 141 -14.90 -7.40 -6.22
C TYR A 141 -13.87 -8.50 -6.02
N ARG A 142 -14.32 -9.66 -5.56
CA ARG A 142 -13.47 -10.80 -5.26
C ARG A 142 -13.99 -12.11 -5.86
N ALA A 143 -13.06 -12.98 -6.20
CA ALA A 143 -13.33 -14.33 -6.72
C ALA A 143 -12.99 -15.43 -5.70
N ASP A 144 -12.25 -15.11 -4.65
CA ASP A 144 -11.81 -16.05 -3.63
C ASP A 144 -11.87 -15.44 -2.21
N ASN A 145 -11.53 -16.22 -1.20
CA ASN A 145 -11.47 -15.80 0.19
C ASN A 145 -10.05 -15.38 0.65
N ASN A 146 -9.13 -15.15 -0.27
CA ASN A 146 -7.76 -14.75 0.02
C ASN A 146 -7.57 -13.22 -0.16
N GLN A 147 -8.53 -12.45 0.28
CA GLN A 147 -8.42 -11.00 0.34
C GLN A 147 -8.37 -10.54 1.79
N TYR A 148 -7.61 -9.49 1.99
CA TYR A 148 -7.35 -8.91 3.29
C TYR A 148 -7.67 -7.42 3.23
N PHE A 149 -7.89 -6.81 4.37
CA PHE A 149 -7.85 -5.36 4.48
C PHE A 149 -6.90 -4.96 5.60
N ASN A 150 -6.32 -3.79 5.47
CA ASN A 150 -5.45 -3.23 6.48
C ASN A 150 -6.21 -2.16 7.24
N VAL A 151 -6.12 -2.24 8.55
CA VAL A 151 -6.67 -1.27 9.47
C VAL A 151 -5.60 -0.87 10.48
N LEU A 152 -5.47 0.41 10.72
CA LEU A 152 -4.72 0.94 11.85
C LEU A 152 -5.69 1.17 12.99
N VAL A 153 -5.39 0.67 14.16
CA VAL A 153 -6.20 0.77 15.36
C VAL A 153 -5.38 1.43 16.46
N ASP A 154 -5.97 2.38 17.15
CA ASP A 154 -5.44 3.02 18.36
C ASP A 154 -6.54 3.01 19.43
N TYR A 155 -6.68 1.91 20.14
CA TYR A 155 -7.61 1.76 21.26
C TYR A 155 -6.95 2.04 22.63
N SER A 156 -5.88 2.82 22.66
CA SER A 156 -5.15 3.14 23.89
C SER A 156 -5.99 3.90 24.94
N ASN A 157 -7.15 4.44 24.53
CA ASN A 157 -8.03 5.23 25.39
C ASN A 157 -9.40 4.58 25.67
N GLY A 158 -9.66 3.37 25.18
CA GLY A 158 -10.92 2.65 25.43
C GLY A 158 -12.16 3.32 24.77
N ASP A 159 -12.06 3.73 23.52
CA ASP A 159 -13.02 4.62 22.84
C ASP A 159 -14.30 3.96 22.30
N GLY A 160 -14.62 2.75 22.67
CA GLY A 160 -15.97 2.21 22.49
C GLY A 160 -16.42 1.86 21.06
N TYR A 161 -15.48 1.51 20.16
CA TYR A 161 -15.81 1.11 18.79
C TYR A 161 -15.45 -0.35 18.52
N ASP A 162 -16.44 -1.15 18.15
CA ASP A 162 -16.21 -2.52 17.67
C ASP A 162 -15.90 -2.52 16.17
N LEU A 163 -14.88 -3.24 15.75
CA LEU A 163 -14.67 -3.54 14.34
C LEU A 163 -15.44 -4.81 13.97
N VAL A 164 -16.38 -4.71 13.03
CA VAL A 164 -17.36 -5.75 12.75
C VAL A 164 -17.40 -6.13 11.26
N TYR A 165 -17.46 -7.44 10.97
CA TYR A 165 -17.93 -7.95 9.68
C TYR A 165 -19.45 -8.05 9.66
N ARG A 166 -20.08 -7.33 8.73
CA ARG A 166 -21.51 -7.44 8.47
C ARG A 166 -21.74 -8.17 7.16
N TYR A 167 -22.29 -9.37 7.25
CA TYR A 167 -22.64 -10.17 6.08
C TYR A 167 -24.02 -9.77 5.55
N ARG A 168 -24.12 -9.55 4.24
CA ARG A 168 -25.37 -9.19 3.56
C ARG A 168 -25.64 -10.12 2.38
N ASN A 169 -26.93 -10.43 2.17
CA ASN A 169 -27.37 -11.15 0.98
C ASN A 169 -27.54 -10.22 -0.23
N LEU A 170 -27.89 -10.81 -1.38
CA LEU A 170 -28.13 -10.08 -2.63
C LEU A 170 -29.20 -8.97 -2.49
N ALA A 171 -30.19 -9.15 -1.61
CA ALA A 171 -31.22 -8.15 -1.33
C ALA A 171 -30.74 -7.03 -0.37
N GLY A 172 -29.48 -7.07 0.06
CA GLY A 172 -28.90 -6.10 0.98
C GLY A 172 -29.31 -6.30 2.45
N THR A 173 -30.03 -7.40 2.77
CA THR A 173 -30.45 -7.72 4.14
C THR A 173 -29.26 -8.26 4.92
N THR A 174 -29.05 -7.76 6.14
CA THR A 174 -28.02 -8.27 7.04
C THR A 174 -28.38 -9.70 7.50
N ILE A 175 -27.45 -10.61 7.30
CA ILE A 175 -27.59 -12.01 7.69
C ILE A 175 -26.96 -12.20 9.07
N GLU A 176 -25.79 -11.61 9.30
CA GLU A 176 -25.04 -11.75 10.54
C GLU A 176 -24.01 -10.64 10.71
N ASN A 177 -23.69 -10.34 11.97
CA ASN A 177 -22.56 -9.50 12.38
C ASN A 177 -21.58 -10.36 13.17
N VAL A 178 -20.28 -10.19 12.90
CA VAL A 178 -19.20 -10.87 13.64
C VAL A 178 -18.21 -9.80 14.11
N VAL A 179 -18.05 -9.66 15.42
CA VAL A 179 -17.07 -8.76 16.02
C VAL A 179 -15.67 -9.33 15.76
N ILE A 180 -14.77 -8.49 15.25
CA ILE A 180 -13.37 -8.84 14.98
C ILE A 180 -12.47 -8.31 16.08
N PHE A 181 -12.64 -7.03 16.40
CA PHE A 181 -12.01 -6.36 17.53
C PHE A 181 -13.09 -5.75 18.40
N ASP A 182 -12.99 -6.05 19.69
CA ASP A 182 -13.81 -5.44 20.73
C ASP A 182 -13.15 -4.11 21.17
N ALA A 183 -13.98 -3.13 21.43
CA ALA A 183 -13.54 -1.81 21.90
C ALA A 183 -12.79 -1.84 23.24
N ASP A 184 -13.04 -2.85 24.05
CA ASP A 184 -12.42 -3.02 25.36
C ASP A 184 -10.98 -3.61 25.25
N ASP A 185 -10.55 -4.06 24.07
CA ASP A 185 -9.22 -4.57 23.84
C ASP A 185 -8.23 -3.40 23.62
N GLU A 186 -7.30 -3.19 24.56
CA GLU A 186 -6.21 -2.23 24.39
C GLU A 186 -5.28 -2.68 23.25
N ARG A 187 -5.34 -2.00 22.10
CA ARG A 187 -4.53 -2.32 20.92
C ARG A 187 -4.05 -1.06 20.23
N LEU A 188 -2.78 -1.10 19.79
CA LEU A 188 -2.21 -0.10 18.90
C LEU A 188 -1.45 -0.83 17.80
N GLY A 189 -1.75 -0.54 16.54
CA GLY A 189 -0.99 -1.09 15.42
C GLY A 189 -1.73 -1.14 14.10
N VAL A 190 -1.03 -1.62 13.08
CA VAL A 190 -1.59 -1.96 11.77
C VAL A 190 -1.86 -3.45 11.72
N PHE A 191 -3.11 -3.81 11.52
CA PHE A 191 -3.57 -5.20 11.42
C PHE A 191 -3.95 -5.53 10.00
N MET A 192 -3.56 -6.71 9.55
CA MET A 192 -4.01 -7.28 8.29
C MET A 192 -5.05 -8.36 8.57
N LEU A 193 -6.30 -8.07 8.23
CA LEU A 193 -7.43 -8.90 8.56
C LEU A 193 -7.97 -9.59 7.31
N LYS A 194 -8.07 -10.92 7.36
CA LYS A 194 -8.66 -11.71 6.29
C LYS A 194 -10.17 -11.53 6.28
N VAL A 195 -10.72 -11.19 5.12
CA VAL A 195 -12.17 -11.12 4.91
C VAL A 195 -12.68 -12.50 4.49
N PRO A 196 -13.25 -13.31 5.40
CA PRO A 196 -13.64 -14.65 5.06
C PRO A 196 -14.87 -14.67 4.15
N TYR A 197 -14.96 -15.68 3.30
CA TYR A 197 -16.25 -16.12 2.80
C TYR A 197 -16.94 -16.91 3.90
N ARG A 198 -18.19 -16.63 4.13
CA ARG A 198 -18.93 -17.43 5.05
C ARG A 198 -19.54 -18.64 4.35
N THR A 199 -19.28 -19.82 4.91
CA THR A 199 -19.64 -21.11 4.28
C THR A 199 -20.87 -21.78 4.89
N ALA A 200 -21.41 -21.30 6.01
CA ALA A 200 -22.33 -22.15 6.80
C ALA A 200 -23.82 -21.83 6.68
N THR A 201 -24.25 -20.61 6.37
CA THR A 201 -25.68 -20.27 6.39
C THR A 201 -26.15 -19.36 5.28
N ALA A 202 -25.26 -18.62 4.66
CA ALA A 202 -25.56 -17.82 3.50
C ALA A 202 -24.51 -18.20 2.47
N GLY A 203 -24.88 -19.00 1.50
CA GLY A 203 -23.99 -19.44 0.46
C GLY A 203 -23.21 -18.29 -0.15
N LEU A 204 -22.04 -18.61 -0.69
CA LEU A 204 -21.22 -17.76 -1.52
C LEU A 204 -21.94 -17.39 -2.83
N GLU A 205 -23.17 -16.89 -2.71
CA GLU A 205 -23.95 -16.50 -3.87
C GLU A 205 -23.36 -15.23 -4.47
N ASN A 206 -23.33 -15.18 -5.78
CA ASN A 206 -22.98 -13.97 -6.51
C ASN A 206 -23.85 -12.80 -6.02
N GLY A 207 -23.19 -11.68 -5.76
CA GLY A 207 -23.83 -10.49 -5.23
C GLY A 207 -23.99 -10.45 -3.71
N ASN A 208 -23.63 -11.51 -2.97
CA ASN A 208 -23.47 -11.41 -1.53
C ASN A 208 -22.27 -10.52 -1.19
N SER A 209 -22.37 -9.77 -0.11
CA SER A 209 -21.32 -8.83 0.28
C SER A 209 -20.95 -8.98 1.75
N VAL A 210 -19.71 -8.64 2.05
CA VAL A 210 -19.23 -8.42 3.42
C VAL A 210 -18.90 -6.94 3.55
N GLN A 211 -19.53 -6.29 4.51
CA GLN A 211 -19.23 -4.92 4.87
C GLN A 211 -18.35 -4.94 6.11
N VAL A 212 -17.20 -4.29 6.02
CA VAL A 212 -16.37 -3.99 7.20
C VAL A 212 -16.81 -2.63 7.74
N ARG A 213 -17.08 -2.55 9.02
CA ARG A 213 -17.57 -1.31 9.64
C ARG A 213 -17.14 -1.19 11.11
N LEU A 214 -17.15 0.06 11.59
CA LEU A 214 -17.15 0.33 13.04
C LEU A 214 -18.59 0.38 13.53
N ASP A 215 -18.86 -0.36 14.59
CA ASP A 215 -20.09 -0.27 15.36
C ASP A 215 -19.81 0.35 16.73
N THR A 216 -20.62 1.32 17.11
CA THR A 216 -20.62 1.87 18.48
C THR A 216 -21.66 1.15 19.29
N SER A 217 -21.37 0.82 20.53
CA SER A 217 -22.34 0.25 21.45
C SER A 217 -23.44 1.27 21.77
N GLY A 218 -24.43 1.40 20.87
CA GLY A 218 -25.67 2.15 21.12
C GLY A 218 -25.86 3.50 20.42
N ALA A 219 -25.00 3.92 19.50
CA ALA A 219 -25.17 5.16 18.73
C ALA A 219 -25.18 4.91 17.21
N VAL A 220 -25.51 5.93 16.44
CA VAL A 220 -25.59 5.93 14.99
C VAL A 220 -24.34 5.31 14.37
N PRO A 221 -24.47 4.36 13.46
CA PRO A 221 -23.34 3.64 12.91
C PRO A 221 -22.36 4.61 12.25
N ALA A 222 -21.13 4.61 12.71
CA ALA A 222 -20.03 5.18 12.00
C ALA A 222 -19.95 4.57 10.59
N GLN A 223 -19.39 5.28 9.65
CA GLN A 223 -19.44 4.97 8.23
C GLN A 223 -18.95 3.54 7.92
N PRO A 224 -19.58 2.86 6.95
CA PRO A 224 -19.04 1.61 6.45
C PRO A 224 -17.66 1.88 5.82
N PHE A 225 -16.67 1.07 6.18
CA PHE A 225 -15.37 1.25 5.61
C PHE A 225 -15.26 0.63 4.22
N ILE A 226 -15.64 -0.63 4.06
CA ILE A 226 -15.36 -1.35 2.83
C ILE A 226 -16.49 -2.32 2.53
N TYR A 227 -16.84 -2.44 1.26
CA TYR A 227 -17.69 -3.49 0.74
C TYR A 227 -16.87 -4.48 -0.09
N PHE A 228 -16.88 -5.75 0.31
CA PHE A 228 -16.37 -6.85 -0.49
C PHE A 228 -17.53 -7.57 -1.15
N LEU A 229 -17.58 -7.50 -2.49
CA LEU A 229 -18.62 -8.11 -3.29
C LEU A 229 -18.11 -9.41 -3.92
N ASN A 230 -18.89 -10.47 -3.84
CA ASN A 230 -18.55 -11.69 -4.55
C ASN A 230 -18.87 -11.50 -6.03
N GLY A 231 -17.83 -11.56 -6.88
CA GLY A 231 -17.94 -11.53 -8.33
C GLY A 231 -17.72 -12.92 -8.89
N ASP A 232 -18.43 -13.26 -9.94
CA ASP A 232 -18.20 -14.46 -10.71
C ASP A 232 -18.22 -14.13 -12.19
N ASP A 233 -17.19 -14.57 -12.91
CA ASP A 233 -17.19 -14.62 -14.36
C ASP A 233 -16.79 -16.02 -14.78
N CYS A 234 -17.78 -16.87 -15.02
CA CYS A 234 -17.61 -18.30 -15.29
C CYS A 234 -16.78 -18.63 -16.54
N LEU A 235 -16.39 -17.63 -17.34
CA LEU A 235 -15.72 -17.82 -18.63
C LEU A 235 -14.19 -17.80 -18.51
N TYR A 236 -13.64 -17.08 -17.54
CA TYR A 236 -12.19 -16.84 -17.44
C TYR A 236 -11.71 -17.05 -16.02
N THR A 237 -10.47 -17.49 -15.84
CA THR A 237 -9.84 -17.52 -14.53
C THR A 237 -9.56 -16.09 -14.06
N PRO A 238 -10.13 -15.67 -12.95
CA PRO A 238 -9.87 -14.33 -12.41
C PRO A 238 -8.40 -14.18 -12.00
N ILE A 239 -7.83 -13.00 -12.24
CA ILE A 239 -6.46 -12.66 -11.83
C ILE A 239 -6.56 -11.58 -10.76
N LYS A 240 -5.97 -11.86 -9.60
CA LYS A 240 -5.92 -10.94 -8.48
C LYS A 240 -4.70 -10.04 -8.59
N CYS A 241 -4.94 -8.75 -8.72
CA CYS A 241 -3.92 -7.72 -8.59
C CYS A 241 -3.92 -7.16 -7.18
N THR A 242 -2.77 -7.20 -6.53
CA THR A 242 -2.56 -6.70 -5.18
C THR A 242 -1.50 -5.61 -5.23
N PHE A 243 -1.75 -4.44 -4.62
CA PHE A 243 -0.81 -3.32 -4.67
C PHE A 243 -0.91 -2.45 -3.41
N ILE A 244 0.12 -1.64 -3.15
CA ILE A 244 0.12 -0.68 -2.05
C ILE A 244 -0.56 0.61 -2.50
N ASN A 245 -1.58 1.04 -1.78
CA ASN A 245 -2.35 2.24 -2.06
C ASN A 245 -1.74 3.53 -1.47
N SER A 246 -2.44 4.65 -1.62
CA SER A 246 -2.00 5.96 -1.12
C SER A 246 -1.89 6.03 0.41
N LYS A 247 -2.67 5.23 1.13
CA LYS A 247 -2.66 5.18 2.61
C LYS A 247 -1.61 4.21 3.18
N GLY A 248 -0.87 3.50 2.30
CA GLY A 248 0.14 2.51 2.71
C GLY A 248 -0.42 1.12 3.01
N GLY A 249 -1.70 0.88 2.77
CA GLY A 249 -2.33 -0.42 2.93
C GLY A 249 -2.37 -1.23 1.62
N TRP A 250 -2.55 -2.55 1.75
CA TRP A 250 -2.77 -3.41 0.61
C TRP A 250 -4.16 -3.20 0.01
N GLN A 251 -4.20 -3.05 -1.30
CA GLN A 251 -5.40 -2.88 -2.09
C GLN A 251 -5.53 -4.00 -3.11
N TYR A 252 -6.78 -4.36 -3.44
CA TYR A 252 -7.08 -5.47 -4.34
C TYR A 252 -7.92 -5.01 -5.51
N LEU A 253 -7.56 -5.49 -6.70
CA LEU A 253 -8.35 -5.36 -7.91
C LEU A 253 -8.37 -6.72 -8.61
N THR A 254 -9.56 -7.25 -8.91
CA THR A 254 -9.68 -8.54 -9.61
C THR A 254 -10.04 -8.29 -11.07
N PHE A 255 -9.25 -8.87 -11.97
CA PHE A 255 -9.50 -8.87 -13.40
C PHE A 255 -10.26 -10.15 -13.80
N PHE A 256 -11.50 -10.01 -14.24
CA PHE A 256 -12.39 -11.14 -14.55
C PHE A 256 -12.45 -11.48 -16.04
N LYS A 257 -11.78 -10.73 -16.91
CA LYS A 257 -11.84 -10.93 -18.37
C LYS A 257 -10.61 -11.66 -18.91
N ALA A 258 -10.69 -12.01 -20.19
CA ALA A 258 -9.60 -12.66 -20.87
C ALA A 258 -8.28 -11.93 -20.75
N ARG A 259 -7.21 -12.66 -20.52
CA ARG A 259 -5.83 -12.17 -20.53
C ARG A 259 -5.17 -12.41 -21.88
N THR A 260 -4.18 -11.60 -22.19
CA THR A 260 -3.29 -11.81 -23.34
C THR A 260 -1.86 -11.80 -22.85
N ASP A 261 -1.17 -12.92 -22.98
CA ASP A 261 0.25 -13.04 -22.66
C ASP A 261 1.09 -12.70 -23.90
N SER A 262 2.17 -11.96 -23.71
CA SER A 262 3.12 -11.57 -24.75
C SER A 262 4.54 -11.83 -24.27
N TYR A 263 5.37 -12.34 -25.17
CA TYR A 263 6.77 -12.65 -24.91
C TYR A 263 7.66 -11.85 -25.83
N ASP A 264 8.53 -11.02 -25.23
CA ASP A 264 9.53 -10.23 -25.95
C ASP A 264 10.88 -10.91 -25.78
N VAL A 265 11.50 -11.31 -26.90
CA VAL A 265 12.80 -11.96 -26.89
C VAL A 265 13.82 -11.06 -27.57
N LYS A 266 14.92 -10.78 -26.88
CA LYS A 266 16.08 -10.09 -27.42
C LYS A 266 17.25 -11.05 -27.46
N SER A 267 18.01 -11.04 -28.56
CA SER A 267 19.23 -11.85 -28.72
C SER A 267 20.32 -11.02 -29.33
N LYS A 268 21.58 -11.47 -29.15
CA LYS A 268 22.73 -10.97 -29.86
C LYS A 268 23.11 -11.97 -30.93
N GLY A 269 23.34 -11.52 -32.15
CA GLY A 269 23.74 -12.37 -33.26
C GLY A 269 25.21 -12.22 -33.62
N PHE A 270 25.82 -13.29 -34.06
CA PHE A 270 27.14 -13.28 -34.68
C PHE A 270 27.17 -14.17 -35.92
N ASN A 271 28.12 -13.88 -36.84
CA ASN A 271 28.34 -14.70 -38.01
C ASN A 271 29.49 -15.66 -37.74
N LEU A 272 29.24 -16.96 -37.91
CA LEU A 272 30.28 -17.95 -37.91
C LEU A 272 31.17 -17.80 -39.17
N PHE A 273 32.46 -17.65 -38.94
CA PHE A 273 33.41 -17.72 -40.03
C PHE A 273 33.77 -19.19 -40.26
N PRO A 274 33.70 -19.73 -41.49
CA PRO A 274 34.07 -21.13 -41.73
C PRO A 274 35.55 -21.35 -41.51
N ASP A 275 35.89 -22.39 -40.74
CA ASP A 275 37.28 -22.74 -40.40
C ASP A 275 38.03 -23.46 -41.54
N SER A 276 37.31 -23.91 -42.57
CA SER A 276 37.87 -24.65 -43.70
C SER A 276 37.13 -24.35 -45.00
N LEU A 277 37.77 -24.66 -46.11
CA LEU A 277 37.17 -24.57 -47.43
C LEU A 277 36.01 -25.51 -47.66
N ASP A 278 35.98 -26.66 -46.92
CA ASP A 278 34.91 -27.67 -46.92
C ASP A 278 33.96 -27.50 -45.75
N TYR A 279 33.28 -26.35 -45.66
CA TYR A 279 32.27 -26.16 -44.66
C TYR A 279 30.90 -26.69 -45.08
N ASN A 280 30.13 -27.16 -44.08
CA ASN A 280 28.77 -27.63 -44.34
C ASN A 280 27.81 -26.43 -44.41
N PRO A 281 27.21 -26.11 -45.58
CA PRO A 281 26.28 -24.97 -45.72
C PRO A 281 24.99 -25.11 -44.91
N LEU A 282 24.62 -26.36 -44.49
CA LEU A 282 23.46 -26.61 -43.65
C LEU A 282 23.69 -26.24 -42.18
N ARG A 283 24.93 -25.96 -41.79
CA ARG A 283 25.26 -25.60 -40.40
C ARG A 283 24.73 -24.18 -40.02
N GLY A 284 24.41 -23.33 -40.99
CA GLY A 284 23.96 -21.98 -40.77
C GLY A 284 25.10 -21.05 -40.35
N GLN A 285 25.23 -19.90 -41.02
CA GLN A 285 26.28 -18.94 -40.73
C GLN A 285 25.92 -18.00 -39.55
N LYS A 286 24.62 -17.69 -39.40
CA LYS A 286 24.15 -16.82 -38.31
C LYS A 286 23.85 -17.64 -37.08
N LYS A 287 24.39 -17.22 -35.95
CA LYS A 287 24.13 -17.77 -34.63
C LYS A 287 23.63 -16.68 -33.71
N GLU A 288 22.72 -17.03 -32.84
CA GLU A 288 22.21 -16.14 -31.80
C GLU A 288 22.64 -16.64 -30.43
N PHE A 289 22.87 -15.72 -29.51
CA PHE A 289 23.26 -15.96 -28.12
C PHE A 289 22.77 -14.83 -27.23
N ASN A 290 22.91 -14.94 -25.90
CA ASN A 290 22.43 -14.00 -24.91
C ASN A 290 20.95 -13.66 -25.14
N PHE A 291 20.10 -14.64 -24.95
CA PHE A 291 18.68 -14.47 -25.04
C PHE A 291 18.16 -13.82 -23.76
N ASP A 292 17.57 -12.64 -23.86
CA ASP A 292 16.80 -11.99 -22.80
C ASP A 292 15.32 -12.12 -23.16
N MET A 293 14.55 -12.83 -22.33
CA MET A 293 13.15 -13.09 -22.57
C MET A 293 12.31 -12.50 -21.45
N LYS A 294 11.44 -11.57 -21.82
CA LYS A 294 10.50 -10.91 -20.92
C LYS A 294 9.09 -11.35 -21.22
N GLN A 295 8.33 -11.57 -20.16
CA GLN A 295 6.90 -11.84 -20.24
C GLN A 295 6.11 -10.61 -19.82
N SER A 296 5.09 -10.30 -20.59
CA SER A 296 4.10 -9.28 -20.24
C SER A 296 2.70 -9.82 -20.41
N VAL A 297 1.78 -9.27 -19.62
CA VAL A 297 0.38 -9.67 -19.64
C VAL A 297 -0.51 -8.43 -19.75
N LYS A 298 -1.47 -8.50 -20.65
CA LYS A 298 -2.53 -7.52 -20.81
C LYS A 298 -3.80 -8.03 -20.15
N LEU A 299 -4.31 -7.27 -19.20
CA LEU A 299 -5.51 -7.58 -18.43
C LEU A 299 -6.60 -6.54 -18.68
N ASN A 300 -7.83 -6.98 -18.52
CA ASN A 300 -9.02 -6.16 -18.73
C ASN A 300 -9.91 -6.22 -17.49
N THR A 301 -10.31 -5.05 -16.99
CA THR A 301 -11.18 -4.95 -15.81
C THR A 301 -12.58 -5.51 -16.04
N GLY A 302 -13.01 -5.63 -17.31
CA GLY A 302 -14.42 -5.76 -17.64
C GLY A 302 -15.16 -4.44 -17.42
N TRP A 303 -16.47 -4.52 -17.40
CA TRP A 303 -17.32 -3.36 -17.14
C TRP A 303 -17.34 -3.05 -15.65
N VAL A 304 -16.79 -1.91 -15.27
CA VAL A 304 -16.68 -1.44 -13.89
C VAL A 304 -17.32 -0.07 -13.71
N ASP A 305 -17.63 0.26 -12.48
CA ASP A 305 -18.17 1.57 -12.10
C ASP A 305 -17.16 2.70 -12.35
N GLU A 306 -17.65 3.90 -12.56
CA GLU A 306 -16.82 5.11 -12.77
C GLU A 306 -15.82 5.34 -11.63
N ASN A 307 -16.19 5.03 -10.40
CA ASN A 307 -15.35 5.21 -9.21
C ASN A 307 -14.14 4.26 -9.19
N THR A 308 -14.19 3.13 -9.91
CA THR A 308 -13.05 2.19 -10.00
C THR A 308 -11.79 2.83 -10.58
N ILE A 309 -11.93 3.97 -11.31
CA ILE A 309 -10.76 4.69 -11.80
C ILE A 309 -9.84 5.16 -10.69
N GLU A 310 -10.35 5.46 -9.51
CA GLU A 310 -9.54 5.91 -8.38
C GLU A 310 -8.59 4.81 -7.91
N LEU A 311 -9.06 3.56 -7.86
CA LEU A 311 -8.19 2.40 -7.62
C LEU A 311 -7.11 2.22 -8.70
N LEU A 312 -7.47 2.45 -9.96
CA LEU A 312 -6.52 2.35 -11.07
C LEU A 312 -5.47 3.47 -11.03
N VAL A 313 -5.83 4.67 -10.58
CA VAL A 313 -4.88 5.77 -10.36
C VAL A 313 -3.92 5.44 -9.23
N GLU A 314 -4.40 4.87 -8.13
CA GLU A 314 -3.56 4.39 -7.03
C GLU A 314 -2.63 3.26 -7.48
N LEU A 315 -3.13 2.32 -8.30
CA LEU A 315 -2.31 1.27 -8.92
C LEU A 315 -1.16 1.85 -9.77
N LEU A 316 -1.43 2.90 -10.57
CA LEU A 316 -0.40 3.58 -11.38
C LEU A 316 0.72 4.22 -10.53
N SER A 317 0.40 4.64 -9.31
CA SER A 317 1.34 5.29 -8.38
C SER A 317 1.95 4.34 -7.36
N SER A 318 1.58 3.05 -7.38
CA SER A 318 2.07 2.05 -6.46
C SER A 318 3.52 1.66 -6.77
N GLU A 319 4.33 1.53 -5.72
CA GLU A 319 5.72 1.04 -5.80
C GLU A 319 5.78 -0.50 -5.84
N THR A 320 4.77 -1.18 -5.31
CA THR A 320 4.72 -2.64 -5.22
C THR A 320 3.41 -3.15 -5.80
N ILE A 321 3.51 -3.98 -6.84
CA ILE A 321 2.35 -4.57 -7.52
C ILE A 321 2.60 -6.07 -7.69
N LEU A 322 1.61 -6.88 -7.35
CA LEU A 322 1.62 -8.33 -7.47
C LEU A 322 0.43 -8.79 -8.31
N LEU A 323 0.65 -9.72 -9.23
CA LEU A 323 -0.41 -10.48 -9.90
C LEU A 323 -0.36 -11.92 -9.41
N ASP A 324 -1.42 -12.39 -8.77
CA ASP A 324 -1.50 -13.74 -8.15
C ASP A 324 -0.27 -14.06 -7.27
N ASN A 325 0.25 -13.05 -6.56
CA ASN A 325 1.46 -13.03 -5.71
C ASN A 325 2.80 -12.98 -6.48
N GLU A 326 2.80 -12.87 -7.78
CA GLU A 326 4.02 -12.68 -8.56
C GLU A 326 4.31 -11.19 -8.78
N PRO A 327 5.54 -10.70 -8.55
CA PRO A 327 5.88 -9.29 -8.68
C PRO A 327 5.85 -8.85 -10.14
N VAL A 328 5.20 -7.72 -10.39
CA VAL A 328 5.05 -7.12 -11.71
C VAL A 328 5.28 -5.61 -11.69
N THR A 329 5.56 -5.05 -12.85
CA THR A 329 5.59 -3.60 -13.07
C THR A 329 4.58 -3.20 -14.13
N LEU A 330 4.05 -1.99 -14.03
CA LEU A 330 3.17 -1.45 -15.06
C LEU A 330 3.98 -0.95 -16.25
N LYS A 331 3.64 -1.47 -17.44
CA LYS A 331 4.17 -1.00 -18.73
C LYS A 331 3.55 0.33 -19.15
N ASP A 332 2.24 0.43 -19.01
CA ASP A 332 1.48 1.63 -19.33
C ASP A 332 1.38 2.53 -18.10
N LYS A 333 2.02 3.69 -18.16
CA LYS A 333 2.00 4.68 -17.07
C LYS A 333 1.02 5.83 -17.35
N SER A 334 0.02 5.59 -18.18
CA SER A 334 -1.01 6.58 -18.51
C SER A 334 -2.40 5.94 -18.49
N LEU A 335 -3.34 6.63 -17.88
CA LEU A 335 -4.74 6.23 -17.82
C LEU A 335 -5.61 7.41 -18.21
N GLN A 336 -6.60 7.18 -19.08
CA GLN A 336 -7.56 8.20 -19.44
C GLN A 336 -8.85 8.01 -18.65
N LYS A 337 -9.21 9.00 -17.85
CA LYS A 337 -10.51 9.01 -17.17
C LYS A 337 -11.60 9.19 -18.22
N LYS A 338 -12.44 8.16 -18.36
CA LYS A 338 -13.60 8.18 -19.25
C LYS A 338 -14.84 8.49 -18.44
N THR A 339 -15.62 9.48 -18.85
CA THR A 339 -16.91 9.81 -18.26
C THR A 339 -18.00 9.61 -19.32
N ARG A 340 -19.05 8.87 -19.02
CA ARG A 340 -20.18 8.65 -19.91
C ARG A 340 -21.49 9.05 -19.25
N LEU A 341 -22.25 9.88 -19.96
CA LEU A 341 -23.56 10.37 -19.49
C LEU A 341 -24.65 9.29 -19.44
N ARG A 342 -24.55 8.25 -20.27
CA ARG A 342 -25.61 7.23 -20.41
C ARG A 342 -25.24 5.85 -19.88
N ASP A 343 -23.97 5.47 -19.94
CA ASP A 343 -23.45 4.20 -19.43
C ASP A 343 -22.52 4.49 -18.27
N LYS A 344 -22.92 4.10 -17.06
CA LYS A 344 -22.10 4.24 -15.85
C LYS A 344 -20.97 3.21 -15.75
N MET A 345 -20.86 2.30 -16.72
CA MET A 345 -19.89 1.23 -16.71
C MET A 345 -18.83 1.46 -17.80
N ILE A 346 -17.59 1.34 -17.41
CA ILE A 346 -16.42 1.61 -18.25
C ILE A 346 -15.47 0.41 -18.18
N ASN A 347 -14.76 0.19 -19.27
CA ASN A 347 -13.79 -0.89 -19.39
C ASN A 347 -12.38 -0.30 -19.50
N TYR A 348 -11.44 -0.82 -18.71
CA TYR A 348 -10.04 -0.44 -18.73
C TYR A 348 -9.14 -1.65 -19.03
N GLU A 349 -8.09 -1.39 -19.81
CA GLU A 349 -7.04 -2.35 -20.09
C GLU A 349 -5.74 -1.88 -19.45
N MET A 350 -5.01 -2.82 -18.83
CA MET A 350 -3.75 -2.58 -18.16
C MET A 350 -2.70 -3.58 -18.64
N ASN A 351 -1.51 -3.09 -18.96
CA ASN A 351 -0.38 -3.92 -19.37
C ASN A 351 0.64 -4.02 -18.24
N PHE A 352 0.98 -5.24 -17.86
CA PHE A 352 1.97 -5.55 -16.83
C PHE A 352 3.14 -6.31 -17.44
N GLU A 353 4.33 -6.11 -16.89
CA GLU A 353 5.53 -6.88 -17.19
C GLU A 353 5.98 -7.58 -15.90
N TYR A 354 6.25 -8.88 -15.96
CA TYR A 354 6.79 -9.60 -14.81
C TYR A 354 8.18 -9.09 -14.45
N SER A 355 8.44 -8.95 -13.14
CA SER A 355 9.69 -8.35 -12.61
C SER A 355 10.86 -9.33 -12.59
N PHE A 356 10.79 -10.40 -13.37
CA PHE A 356 11.87 -11.38 -13.53
C PHE A 356 12.06 -11.75 -14.98
N ASN A 357 13.26 -12.15 -15.35
CA ASN A 357 13.55 -12.71 -16.68
C ASN A 357 13.17 -14.18 -16.69
N LEU A 358 12.52 -14.63 -17.79
CA LEU A 358 12.14 -16.04 -17.96
C LEU A 358 13.34 -16.98 -18.14
N ILE A 359 14.44 -16.46 -18.68
CA ILE A 359 15.67 -17.19 -18.87
C ILE A 359 16.68 -16.68 -17.85
N ASN A 360 17.16 -17.61 -17.01
CA ASN A 360 18.28 -17.34 -16.11
C ASN A 360 19.57 -17.64 -16.87
N ASP A 361 20.07 -16.64 -17.61
CA ASP A 361 21.32 -16.76 -18.34
C ASP A 361 22.48 -16.34 -17.43
N VAL A 362 23.53 -17.16 -17.43
CA VAL A 362 24.76 -16.87 -16.67
C VAL A 362 25.72 -16.16 -17.65
N ASP A 363 25.91 -14.87 -17.46
CA ASP A 363 26.91 -14.08 -18.18
C ASP A 363 28.36 -14.51 -17.83
#